data_709c699c0c4bb4b2bcf54ddc36968700
#
_entry.id   709c699c0c4bb4b2bcf54ddc36968700
#
_cell.length_a   1.000
_cell.length_b   1.000
_cell.length_c   1.000
_cell.angle_alpha   90.00
_cell.angle_beta   90.00
_cell.angle_gamma   90.00
#
_symmetry.space_group_name_H-M   'P 1'
#
loop_
_entity.id
_entity.type
_entity.pdbx_description
1 polymer ?
#
loop_
_entity_poly.entity_id
_entity_poly.type
_entity_poly.pdbx_seq_one_letter_code
_entity_poly.pdbx_strand_id
1 'polypeptide(L)'
;MQFLENPTRNLFFTGKGGVGKTTIAGILIRYLIEELKVAPVLAVDADPNSNLNEILGVNIHTTIGEARELLKKDVPTGMTKDVWFEYKVHEAIIEGKGFDLLVMGRPEGPGCYCAANALAKRSIESLKTNYPFVVADNEAGMEHLSRLVTQDLDHLYVISDPSPRGLLTGKRILELVKELRLNIKNWHIIVNMARESEEEKVRDLAVNRGFEVTGFVREDKILEKADTEGVSIFSISRESSAISDSYSIFAKTINAVHVK
;
A
#
# COMPACT_ATOMS: atom_id res chain seq x y z
N MET A 1 2.46 9.79 22.81
CA MET A 1 3.20 8.68 23.41
C MET A 1 2.30 7.51 23.84
N GLN A 2 1.04 7.47 23.42
CA GLN A 2 0.05 6.43 23.78
C GLN A 2 -0.17 5.34 22.72
N PHE A 3 0.49 5.45 21.55
CA PHE A 3 0.28 4.51 20.41
C PHE A 3 1.24 3.33 20.36
N LEU A 4 2.28 3.30 21.18
CA LEU A 4 3.28 2.22 21.22
C LEU A 4 2.83 0.97 22.00
N GLU A 5 1.65 0.99 22.61
CA GLU A 5 1.08 -0.18 23.32
C GLU A 5 0.19 -1.05 22.42
N ASN A 6 -0.19 -0.57 21.22
CA ASN A 6 -0.98 -1.33 20.27
C ASN A 6 -0.09 -1.93 19.19
N PRO A 7 -0.34 -3.19 18.77
CA PRO A 7 0.42 -3.80 17.68
C PRO A 7 0.26 -2.99 16.39
N THR A 8 1.35 -2.88 15.62
CA THR A 8 1.36 -2.25 14.30
C THR A 8 0.28 -2.84 13.41
N ARG A 9 -0.49 -1.98 12.73
CA ARG A 9 -1.52 -2.39 11.78
C ARG A 9 -1.01 -2.38 10.35
N ASN A 10 -1.16 -3.50 9.67
CA ASN A 10 -0.71 -3.70 8.29
C ASN A 10 -1.88 -3.58 7.32
N LEU A 11 -1.85 -2.54 6.48
CA LEU A 11 -2.89 -2.18 5.50
C LEU A 11 -2.29 -2.30 4.10
N PHE A 12 -2.86 -3.18 3.27
CA PHE A 12 -2.29 -3.54 1.98
C PHE A 12 -3.24 -3.26 0.85
N PHE A 13 -2.70 -2.75 -0.25
CA PHE A 13 -3.40 -2.49 -1.50
C PHE A 13 -2.96 -3.47 -2.57
N THR A 14 -3.92 -4.02 -3.30
CA THR A 14 -3.69 -4.88 -4.46
C THR A 14 -4.81 -4.70 -5.49
N GLY A 15 -4.63 -5.18 -6.68
CA GLY A 15 -5.60 -5.08 -7.77
C GLY A 15 -4.91 -5.08 -9.12
N LYS A 16 -5.69 -5.02 -10.19
CA LYS A 16 -5.17 -4.95 -11.56
C LYS A 16 -4.35 -3.67 -11.78
N GLY A 17 -3.43 -3.67 -12.75
CA GLY A 17 -2.73 -2.46 -13.19
C GLY A 17 -3.70 -1.38 -13.69
N GLY A 18 -3.44 -0.11 -13.36
CA GLY A 18 -4.21 1.05 -13.82
C GLY A 18 -5.55 1.28 -13.12
N VAL A 19 -5.88 0.57 -12.04
CA VAL A 19 -7.15 0.79 -11.31
C VAL A 19 -7.05 1.86 -10.20
N GLY A 20 -5.92 2.56 -10.06
CA GLY A 20 -5.72 3.63 -9.08
C GLY A 20 -5.36 3.15 -7.67
N LYS A 21 -4.71 1.99 -7.51
CA LYS A 21 -4.24 1.48 -6.21
C LYS A 21 -3.41 2.50 -5.46
N THR A 22 -2.36 3.00 -6.10
CA THR A 22 -1.39 3.96 -5.55
C THR A 22 -2.09 5.22 -5.07
N THR A 23 -3.02 5.74 -5.85
CA THR A 23 -3.81 6.93 -5.50
C THR A 23 -4.67 6.69 -4.27
N ILE A 24 -5.38 5.55 -4.22
CA ILE A 24 -6.23 5.21 -3.06
C ILE A 24 -5.36 4.92 -1.82
N ALA A 25 -4.18 4.32 -1.97
CA ALA A 25 -3.21 4.15 -0.88
C ALA A 25 -2.72 5.51 -0.35
N GLY A 26 -2.40 6.45 -1.23
CA GLY A 26 -2.04 7.82 -0.86
C GLY A 26 -3.18 8.54 -0.12
N ILE A 27 -4.44 8.38 -0.56
CA ILE A 27 -5.61 8.93 0.14
C ILE A 27 -5.74 8.30 1.54
N LEU A 28 -5.47 7.00 1.69
CA LEU A 28 -5.50 6.36 3.02
C LEU A 28 -4.42 6.93 3.94
N ILE A 29 -3.19 7.10 3.46
CA ILE A 29 -2.11 7.72 4.25
C ILE A 29 -2.53 9.12 4.71
N ARG A 30 -3.08 9.93 3.81
CA ARG A 30 -3.62 11.24 4.13
C ARG A 30 -4.74 11.16 5.18
N TYR A 31 -5.67 10.22 5.06
CA TYR A 31 -6.76 9.99 6.01
C TYR A 31 -6.23 9.67 7.41
N LEU A 32 -5.26 8.76 7.52
CA LEU A 32 -4.65 8.40 8.81
C LEU A 32 -4.04 9.61 9.49
N ILE A 33 -3.33 10.46 8.75
CA ILE A 33 -2.65 11.65 9.27
C ILE A 33 -3.64 12.77 9.58
N GLU A 34 -4.54 13.10 8.63
CA GLU A 34 -5.41 14.28 8.75
C GLU A 34 -6.64 14.04 9.60
N GLU A 35 -7.29 12.86 9.52
CA GLU A 35 -8.53 12.56 10.25
C GLU A 35 -8.26 11.81 11.56
N LEU A 36 -7.47 10.75 11.51
CA LEU A 36 -7.19 9.96 12.73
C LEU A 36 -6.04 10.53 13.56
N LYS A 37 -5.34 11.57 13.06
CA LYS A 37 -4.20 12.21 13.76
C LYS A 37 -3.10 11.22 14.12
N VAL A 38 -2.89 10.21 13.30
CA VAL A 38 -1.85 9.20 13.48
C VAL A 38 -0.62 9.60 12.68
N ALA A 39 0.51 9.75 13.35
CA ALA A 39 1.81 10.03 12.72
C ALA A 39 2.95 9.53 13.62
N PRO A 40 4.07 9.05 13.04
CA PRO A 40 4.24 8.80 11.61
C PRO A 40 3.54 7.52 11.13
N VAL A 41 3.20 7.49 9.84
CA VAL A 41 2.72 6.30 9.10
C VAL A 41 3.85 5.79 8.23
N LEU A 42 4.14 4.49 8.23
CA LEU A 42 5.08 3.90 7.27
C LEU A 42 4.35 3.60 5.96
N ALA A 43 4.70 4.32 4.92
CA ALA A 43 4.31 4.02 3.55
C ALA A 43 5.35 3.09 2.92
N VAL A 44 4.92 2.02 2.27
CA VAL A 44 5.81 1.09 1.56
C VAL A 44 5.37 1.01 0.11
N ASP A 45 6.22 1.47 -0.80
CA ASP A 45 6.02 1.29 -2.23
C ASP A 45 6.71 -0.01 -2.66
N ALA A 46 5.90 -1.03 -2.90
CA ALA A 46 6.35 -2.35 -3.33
C ALA A 46 6.18 -2.57 -4.84
N ASP A 47 5.72 -1.56 -5.60
CA ASP A 47 5.69 -1.60 -7.07
C ASP A 47 7.10 -1.29 -7.62
N PRO A 48 7.65 -2.12 -8.50
CA PRO A 48 8.94 -1.84 -9.15
C PRO A 48 8.98 -0.52 -9.94
N ASN A 49 7.83 0.01 -10.34
CA ASN A 49 7.75 1.28 -11.05
C ASN A 49 7.74 2.51 -10.13
N SER A 50 7.48 2.29 -8.83
CA SER A 50 7.60 3.29 -7.75
C SER A 50 6.90 4.61 -8.07
N ASN A 51 5.60 4.67 -7.85
CA ASN A 51 4.78 5.86 -8.13
C ASN A 51 4.19 6.51 -6.86
N LEU A 52 4.31 5.84 -5.70
CA LEU A 52 3.72 6.34 -4.45
C LEU A 52 4.42 7.63 -3.99
N ASN A 53 5.71 7.79 -4.27
CA ASN A 53 6.45 9.00 -3.99
C ASN A 53 5.88 10.24 -4.68
N GLU A 54 5.43 10.11 -5.94
CA GLU A 54 4.81 11.20 -6.70
C GLU A 54 3.47 11.60 -6.08
N ILE A 55 2.64 10.61 -5.74
CA ILE A 55 1.36 10.83 -5.05
C ILE A 55 1.56 11.52 -3.70
N LEU A 56 2.59 11.14 -2.94
CA LEU A 56 2.90 11.75 -1.64
C LEU A 56 3.67 13.08 -1.75
N GLY A 57 4.23 13.41 -2.92
CA GLY A 57 4.96 14.66 -3.19
C GLY A 57 6.37 14.67 -2.59
N VAL A 58 7.07 13.54 -2.62
CA VAL A 58 8.46 13.41 -2.15
C VAL A 58 9.36 12.81 -3.23
N ASN A 59 10.68 13.09 -3.14
CA ASN A 59 11.65 12.56 -4.09
C ASN A 59 12.33 11.30 -3.55
N ILE A 60 12.54 10.33 -4.43
CA ILE A 60 13.30 9.11 -4.10
C ILE A 60 14.79 9.43 -4.20
N HIS A 61 15.55 9.05 -3.18
CA HIS A 61 17.01 9.17 -3.17
C HIS A 61 17.70 7.82 -3.27
N THR A 62 17.15 6.80 -2.62
CA THR A 62 17.69 5.43 -2.60
C THR A 62 16.54 4.44 -2.41
N THR A 63 16.68 3.26 -3.00
CA THR A 63 15.71 2.17 -2.89
C THR A 63 16.30 0.97 -2.16
N ILE A 64 15.45 0.10 -1.63
CA ILE A 64 15.88 -1.17 -1.03
C ILE A 64 16.55 -2.08 -2.09
N GLY A 65 16.12 -1.97 -3.35
CA GLY A 65 16.75 -2.66 -4.48
C GLY A 65 18.23 -2.28 -4.62
N GLU A 66 18.54 -0.98 -4.64
CA GLU A 66 19.91 -0.46 -4.69
C GLU A 66 20.72 -0.87 -3.45
N ALA A 67 20.17 -0.74 -2.25
CA ALA A 67 20.82 -1.19 -1.02
C ALA A 67 21.20 -2.68 -1.07
N ARG A 68 20.34 -3.54 -1.66
CA ARG A 68 20.66 -4.96 -1.87
C ARG A 68 21.81 -5.21 -2.85
N GLU A 69 21.91 -4.40 -3.91
CA GLU A 69 23.04 -4.52 -4.84
C GLU A 69 24.38 -4.12 -4.19
N LEU A 70 24.36 -3.10 -3.34
CA LEU A 70 25.54 -2.68 -2.58
C LEU A 70 26.03 -3.75 -1.59
N LEU A 71 25.16 -4.61 -1.05
CA LEU A 71 25.56 -5.75 -0.21
C LEU A 71 26.61 -6.67 -0.85
N LYS A 72 26.66 -6.70 -2.18
CA LYS A 72 27.62 -7.54 -2.92
C LYS A 72 29.01 -6.93 -3.01
N LYS A 73 29.10 -5.60 -2.94
CA LYS A 73 30.32 -4.86 -3.34
C LYS A 73 30.94 -4.06 -2.21
N ASP A 74 30.14 -3.49 -1.30
CA ASP A 74 30.57 -2.33 -0.51
C ASP A 74 30.39 -2.49 1.01
N VAL A 75 30.37 -3.72 1.55
CA VAL A 75 30.30 -3.91 3.01
C VAL A 75 31.64 -3.54 3.63
N PRO A 76 31.68 -2.52 4.53
CA PRO A 76 32.90 -2.07 5.16
C PRO A 76 33.59 -3.18 5.97
N THR A 77 34.93 -3.18 5.99
CA THR A 77 35.71 -4.11 6.80
C THR A 77 35.35 -3.93 8.28
N GLY A 78 35.01 -5.03 8.95
CA GLY A 78 34.65 -5.04 10.37
C GLY A 78 33.13 -4.89 10.64
N MET A 79 32.31 -4.71 9.61
CA MET A 79 30.85 -4.68 9.73
C MET A 79 30.23 -5.97 9.16
N THR A 80 29.22 -6.50 9.85
CA THR A 80 28.47 -7.66 9.30
C THR A 80 27.49 -7.18 8.23
N LYS A 81 27.14 -8.07 7.29
CA LYS A 81 26.16 -7.76 6.24
C LYS A 81 24.80 -7.33 6.80
N ASP A 82 24.39 -7.94 7.90
CA ASP A 82 23.10 -7.65 8.55
C ASP A 82 23.08 -6.21 9.10
N VAL A 83 24.08 -5.82 9.87
CA VAL A 83 24.20 -4.46 10.44
C VAL A 83 24.32 -3.41 9.35
N TRP A 84 25.14 -3.68 8.33
CA TRP A 84 25.32 -2.75 7.22
C TRP A 84 24.02 -2.57 6.42
N PHE A 85 23.28 -3.65 6.18
CA PHE A 85 22.02 -3.57 5.45
C PHE A 85 20.94 -2.86 6.24
N GLU A 86 20.84 -3.12 7.55
CA GLU A 86 19.92 -2.39 8.44
C GLU A 86 20.19 -0.88 8.39
N TYR A 87 21.47 -0.49 8.45
CA TYR A 87 21.87 0.90 8.24
C TYR A 87 21.40 1.45 6.90
N LYS A 88 21.58 0.70 5.79
CA LYS A 88 21.13 1.10 4.46
C LYS A 88 19.60 1.18 4.33
N VAL A 89 18.85 0.33 5.02
CA VAL A 89 17.38 0.44 5.08
C VAL A 89 16.97 1.74 5.76
N HIS A 90 17.63 2.11 6.87
CA HIS A 90 17.37 3.39 7.53
C HIS A 90 17.74 4.59 6.65
N GLU A 91 18.85 4.51 5.91
CA GLU A 91 19.26 5.56 4.96
C GLU A 91 18.29 5.71 3.77
N ALA A 92 17.60 4.63 3.40
CA ALA A 92 16.63 4.63 2.32
C ALA A 92 15.24 5.16 2.74
N ILE A 93 15.03 5.47 4.02
CA ILE A 93 13.78 6.08 4.50
C ILE A 93 13.71 7.52 4.02
N ILE A 94 12.60 7.86 3.39
CA ILE A 94 12.29 9.22 2.95
C ILE A 94 11.29 9.81 3.92
N GLU A 95 11.71 10.77 4.73
CA GLU A 95 10.86 11.43 5.70
C GLU A 95 9.92 12.44 5.03
N GLY A 96 8.62 12.29 5.30
CA GLY A 96 7.57 13.19 4.85
C GLY A 96 6.84 13.84 6.04
N LYS A 97 5.85 14.69 5.73
CA LYS A 97 5.06 15.35 6.76
C LYS A 97 4.02 14.38 7.35
N GLY A 98 4.40 13.67 8.41
CA GLY A 98 3.54 12.72 9.13
C GLY A 98 3.59 11.30 8.57
N PHE A 99 4.47 11.02 7.63
CA PHE A 99 4.75 9.69 7.12
C PHE A 99 6.24 9.54 6.80
N ASP A 100 6.67 8.30 6.75
CA ASP A 100 7.96 7.89 6.20
C ASP A 100 7.71 6.96 5.03
N LEU A 101 8.41 7.15 3.91
CA LEU A 101 8.27 6.33 2.71
C LEU A 101 9.49 5.43 2.54
N LEU A 102 9.23 4.14 2.34
CA LEU A 102 10.22 3.14 1.95
C LEU A 102 9.89 2.61 0.56
N VAL A 103 10.83 2.75 -0.37
CA VAL A 103 10.66 2.32 -1.76
C VAL A 103 11.45 1.04 -2.00
N MET A 104 10.74 -0.01 -2.46
CA MET A 104 11.38 -1.29 -2.72
C MET A 104 12.26 -1.27 -3.98
N GLY A 105 11.85 -0.56 -5.01
CA GLY A 105 12.56 -0.45 -6.28
C GLY A 105 12.66 -1.76 -7.05
N ARG A 106 13.32 -1.71 -8.21
CA ARG A 106 13.55 -2.90 -9.04
C ARG A 106 14.71 -3.74 -8.50
N PRO A 107 14.59 -5.08 -8.49
CA PRO A 107 15.77 -5.93 -8.33
C PRO A 107 16.62 -5.79 -9.58
N GLU A 108 17.82 -5.25 -9.46
CA GLU A 108 18.77 -5.16 -10.58
C GLU A 108 19.64 -6.41 -10.66
N GLY A 109 19.85 -6.93 -11.88
CA GLY A 109 20.79 -7.97 -12.22
C GLY A 109 20.31 -9.42 -12.10
N PRO A 110 21.03 -10.36 -12.79
CA PRO A 110 20.71 -11.78 -12.75
C PRO A 110 21.21 -12.42 -11.44
N GLY A 111 20.40 -13.23 -10.80
CA GLY A 111 20.81 -14.06 -9.66
C GLY A 111 19.70 -14.35 -8.66
N CYS A 112 19.91 -15.35 -7.80
CA CYS A 112 19.04 -15.67 -6.70
C CYS A 112 19.37 -14.74 -5.51
N TYR A 113 18.46 -13.82 -5.21
CA TYR A 113 18.58 -12.87 -4.10
C TYR A 113 18.00 -13.39 -2.77
N CYS A 114 17.89 -14.71 -2.61
CA CYS A 114 17.19 -15.31 -1.47
C CYS A 114 17.70 -14.80 -0.11
N ALA A 115 19.03 -14.73 0.06
CA ALA A 115 19.62 -14.22 1.31
C ALA A 115 19.39 -12.71 1.49
N ALA A 116 19.57 -11.91 0.44
CA ALA A 116 19.36 -10.46 0.49
C ALA A 116 17.86 -10.12 0.68
N ASN A 117 16.95 -10.89 0.08
CA ASN A 117 15.52 -10.74 0.29
C ASN A 117 15.11 -11.11 1.72
N ALA A 118 15.67 -12.18 2.29
CA ALA A 118 15.42 -12.55 3.68
C ALA A 118 15.93 -11.47 4.65
N LEU A 119 17.06 -10.86 4.34
CA LEU A 119 17.62 -9.76 5.11
C LEU A 119 16.71 -8.52 5.03
N ALA A 120 16.32 -8.12 3.81
CA ALA A 120 15.40 -7.02 3.58
C ALA A 120 14.07 -7.21 4.34
N LYS A 121 13.51 -8.42 4.27
CA LYS A 121 12.29 -8.77 5.02
C LYS A 121 12.47 -8.56 6.52
N ARG A 122 13.54 -9.08 7.12
CA ARG A 122 13.81 -8.92 8.57
C ARG A 122 13.98 -7.45 8.96
N SER A 123 14.74 -6.67 8.18
CA SER A 123 14.95 -5.26 8.48
C SER A 123 13.65 -4.45 8.39
N ILE A 124 12.80 -4.73 7.38
CA ILE A 124 11.50 -4.08 7.24
C ILE A 124 10.56 -4.49 8.39
N GLU A 125 10.56 -5.76 8.80
CA GLU A 125 9.77 -6.23 9.95
C GLU A 125 10.18 -5.54 11.26
N SER A 126 11.50 -5.38 11.48
CA SER A 126 12.01 -4.62 12.62
C SER A 126 11.59 -3.15 12.55
N LEU A 127 11.73 -2.52 11.38
CA LEU A 127 11.35 -1.12 11.16
C LEU A 127 9.86 -0.86 11.43
N LYS A 128 8.98 -1.74 10.99
CA LYS A 128 7.52 -1.62 11.14
C LYS A 128 7.09 -1.44 12.60
N THR A 129 7.79 -2.04 13.54
CA THR A 129 7.43 -1.94 14.98
C THR A 129 7.47 -0.53 15.52
N ASN A 130 8.13 0.40 14.83
CA ASN A 130 8.21 1.82 15.20
C ASN A 130 7.00 2.64 14.71
N TYR A 131 6.08 2.02 13.97
CA TYR A 131 4.95 2.72 13.35
C TYR A 131 3.62 2.10 13.79
N PRO A 132 2.62 2.93 14.11
CA PRO A 132 1.27 2.44 14.43
C PRO A 132 0.56 1.85 13.22
N PHE A 133 0.88 2.35 12.01
CA PHE A 133 0.31 1.86 10.75
C PHE A 133 1.39 1.71 9.69
N VAL A 134 1.25 0.63 8.91
CA VAL A 134 2.01 0.40 7.68
C VAL A 134 1.01 0.32 6.54
N VAL A 135 1.19 1.17 5.53
CA VAL A 135 0.39 1.17 4.30
C VAL A 135 1.28 0.75 3.15
N ALA A 136 1.00 -0.40 2.55
CA ALA A 136 1.78 -0.91 1.44
C ALA A 136 0.99 -0.91 0.13
N ASP A 137 1.53 -0.22 -0.87
CA ASP A 137 1.07 -0.28 -2.26
C ASP A 137 1.83 -1.36 -3.00
N ASN A 138 1.12 -2.35 -3.52
CA ASN A 138 1.71 -3.48 -4.21
C ASN A 138 1.39 -3.46 -5.69
N GLU A 139 2.34 -3.96 -6.48
CA GLU A 139 2.13 -4.24 -7.90
C GLU A 139 0.92 -5.17 -8.12
N ALA A 140 0.41 -5.17 -9.33
CA ALA A 140 -0.65 -6.09 -9.74
C ALA A 140 -0.19 -7.55 -9.57
N GLY A 141 -0.87 -8.29 -8.69
CA GLY A 141 -0.58 -9.69 -8.39
C GLY A 141 -0.08 -9.93 -6.96
N MET A 142 -0.37 -11.14 -6.46
CA MET A 142 -0.09 -11.52 -5.06
C MET A 142 1.31 -12.13 -4.87
N GLU A 143 2.06 -12.36 -5.94
CA GLU A 143 3.36 -13.05 -5.86
C GLU A 143 4.40 -12.25 -5.07
N HIS A 144 4.34 -10.93 -5.12
CA HIS A 144 5.21 -10.03 -4.39
C HIS A 144 4.84 -9.91 -2.90
N LEU A 145 3.55 -10.06 -2.55
CA LEU A 145 3.09 -10.07 -1.16
C LEU A 145 3.76 -11.16 -0.33
N SER A 146 3.91 -12.35 -0.89
CA SER A 146 4.54 -13.48 -0.18
C SER A 146 6.06 -13.32 0.02
N ARG A 147 6.70 -12.45 -0.74
CA ARG A 147 8.16 -12.28 -0.71
C ARG A 147 8.66 -11.23 0.26
N LEU A 148 7.89 -10.17 0.47
CA LEU A 148 8.35 -8.97 1.19
C LEU A 148 7.53 -8.64 2.43
N VAL A 149 6.37 -9.27 2.62
CA VAL A 149 5.45 -8.90 3.68
C VAL A 149 5.09 -10.11 4.55
N THR A 150 4.86 -9.81 5.82
CA THR A 150 4.35 -10.74 6.82
C THR A 150 3.11 -11.47 6.36
N GLN A 151 2.92 -12.68 6.87
CA GLN A 151 1.72 -13.49 6.66
C GLN A 151 0.46 -12.88 7.30
N ASP A 152 0.62 -11.85 8.16
CA ASP A 152 -0.47 -11.25 8.93
C ASP A 152 -0.82 -9.87 8.40
N LEU A 153 -2.03 -9.74 7.83
CA LEU A 153 -2.59 -8.48 7.37
C LEU A 153 -3.83 -8.13 8.19
N ASP A 154 -3.88 -6.88 8.66
CA ASP A 154 -5.08 -6.39 9.33
C ASP A 154 -6.17 -6.06 8.33
N HIS A 155 -5.80 -5.40 7.22
CA HIS A 155 -6.72 -5.09 6.14
C HIS A 155 -6.06 -5.30 4.77
N LEU A 156 -6.75 -6.00 3.88
CA LEU A 156 -6.43 -6.09 2.46
C LEU A 156 -7.47 -5.29 1.67
N TYR A 157 -7.03 -4.26 0.98
CA TYR A 157 -7.86 -3.48 0.06
C TYR A 157 -7.61 -3.95 -1.38
N VAL A 158 -8.60 -4.55 -1.98
CA VAL A 158 -8.59 -4.98 -3.38
C VAL A 158 -9.26 -3.90 -4.21
N ILE A 159 -8.48 -3.20 -5.03
CA ILE A 159 -8.98 -2.13 -5.89
C ILE A 159 -9.35 -2.70 -7.25
N SER A 160 -10.54 -2.37 -7.72
CA SER A 160 -11.09 -2.79 -9.02
C SER A 160 -11.61 -1.58 -9.78
N ASP A 161 -11.65 -1.67 -11.09
CA ASP A 161 -12.49 -0.84 -11.94
C ASP A 161 -13.93 -1.41 -12.00
N PRO A 162 -14.95 -0.64 -12.45
CA PRO A 162 -16.34 -1.10 -12.50
C PRO A 162 -16.61 -2.16 -13.58
N SER A 163 -15.61 -2.50 -14.41
CA SER A 163 -15.79 -3.46 -15.49
C SER A 163 -15.99 -4.89 -14.98
N PRO A 164 -16.72 -5.74 -15.74
CA PRO A 164 -16.84 -7.16 -15.42
C PRO A 164 -15.49 -7.89 -15.30
N ARG A 165 -14.45 -7.43 -16.03
CA ARG A 165 -13.09 -8.00 -15.96
C ARG A 165 -12.38 -7.56 -14.69
N GLY A 166 -12.53 -6.30 -14.27
CA GLY A 166 -11.99 -5.78 -13.02
C GLY A 166 -12.52 -6.58 -11.82
N LEU A 167 -13.85 -6.72 -11.75
CA LEU A 167 -14.52 -7.50 -10.70
C LEU A 167 -14.08 -8.97 -10.68
N LEU A 168 -13.89 -9.60 -11.87
CA LEU A 168 -13.37 -10.96 -11.94
C LEU A 168 -11.93 -11.05 -11.42
N THR A 169 -11.10 -10.06 -11.69
CA THR A 169 -9.74 -9.99 -11.14
C THR A 169 -9.78 -9.86 -9.61
N GLY A 170 -10.65 -9.00 -9.07
CA GLY A 170 -10.86 -8.89 -7.61
C GLY A 170 -11.23 -10.24 -6.99
N LYS A 171 -12.17 -10.98 -7.59
CA LYS A 171 -12.52 -12.34 -7.15
C LYS A 171 -11.31 -13.28 -7.12
N ARG A 172 -10.54 -13.31 -8.21
CA ARG A 172 -9.34 -14.18 -8.31
C ARG A 172 -8.31 -13.85 -7.25
N ILE A 173 -8.13 -12.56 -6.91
CA ILE A 173 -7.25 -12.16 -5.82
C ILE A 173 -7.71 -12.76 -4.50
N LEU A 174 -9.01 -12.71 -4.19
CA LEU A 174 -9.55 -13.31 -2.97
C LEU A 174 -9.42 -14.84 -2.93
N GLU A 175 -9.57 -15.51 -4.06
CA GLU A 175 -9.35 -16.95 -4.19
C GLU A 175 -7.88 -17.29 -3.93
N LEU A 176 -6.96 -16.54 -4.52
CA LEU A 176 -5.51 -16.72 -4.33
C LEU A 176 -5.07 -16.47 -2.88
N VAL A 177 -5.65 -15.47 -2.20
CA VAL A 177 -5.43 -15.23 -0.76
C VAL A 177 -5.73 -16.49 0.07
N LYS A 178 -6.85 -17.15 -0.23
CA LYS A 178 -7.25 -18.39 0.44
C LYS A 178 -6.31 -19.55 0.12
N GLU A 179 -5.90 -19.68 -1.14
CA GLU A 179 -4.96 -20.73 -1.58
C GLU A 179 -3.58 -20.56 -0.92
N LEU A 180 -3.08 -19.35 -0.82
CA LEU A 180 -1.80 -19.03 -0.17
C LEU A 180 -1.87 -19.08 1.36
N ARG A 181 -3.04 -19.29 1.94
CA ARG A 181 -3.29 -19.33 3.40
C ARG A 181 -2.75 -18.12 4.13
N LEU A 182 -2.87 -16.93 3.51
CA LEU A 182 -2.50 -15.68 4.16
C LEU A 182 -3.48 -15.38 5.30
N ASN A 183 -2.94 -14.99 6.45
CA ASN A 183 -3.76 -14.59 7.59
C ASN A 183 -4.23 -13.13 7.40
N ILE A 184 -5.42 -12.94 6.83
CA ILE A 184 -6.02 -11.64 6.60
C ILE A 184 -7.22 -11.49 7.51
N LYS A 185 -7.16 -10.50 8.43
CA LYS A 185 -8.26 -10.27 9.38
C LYS A 185 -9.50 -9.70 8.69
N ASN A 186 -9.27 -8.73 7.79
CA ASN A 186 -10.34 -8.05 7.06
C ASN A 186 -9.93 -7.84 5.60
N TRP A 187 -10.83 -8.08 4.67
CA TRP A 187 -10.62 -7.76 3.27
C TRP A 187 -11.76 -6.87 2.73
N HIS A 188 -11.42 -6.00 1.82
CA HIS A 188 -12.34 -4.99 1.30
C HIS A 188 -12.17 -4.88 -0.21
N ILE A 189 -13.28 -4.86 -0.95
CA ILE A 189 -13.28 -4.57 -2.38
C ILE A 189 -13.78 -3.15 -2.58
N ILE A 190 -12.92 -2.29 -3.13
CA ILE A 190 -13.24 -0.92 -3.50
C ILE A 190 -13.29 -0.84 -5.02
N VAL A 191 -14.41 -0.37 -5.55
CA VAL A 191 -14.54 -0.09 -6.98
C VAL A 191 -14.23 1.37 -7.21
N ASN A 192 -13.10 1.63 -7.86
CA ASN A 192 -12.62 2.96 -8.21
C ASN A 192 -13.06 3.38 -9.61
N MET A 193 -13.04 4.68 -9.90
CA MET A 193 -13.48 5.27 -11.17
C MET A 193 -14.91 4.87 -11.55
N ALA A 194 -15.79 4.79 -10.55
CA ALA A 194 -17.17 4.40 -10.73
C ALA A 194 -18.03 5.61 -11.11
N ARG A 195 -19.06 5.37 -11.93
CA ARG A 195 -20.16 6.34 -12.14
C ARG A 195 -21.33 5.96 -11.27
N GLU A 196 -21.97 6.92 -10.68
CA GLU A 196 -23.13 6.71 -9.79
C GLU A 196 -24.21 5.86 -10.47
N SER A 197 -24.46 6.09 -11.77
CA SER A 197 -25.42 5.33 -12.57
C SER A 197 -25.09 3.85 -12.77
N GLU A 198 -23.86 3.43 -12.47
CA GLU A 198 -23.38 2.06 -12.66
C GLU A 198 -23.30 1.27 -11.35
N GLU A 199 -23.39 1.92 -10.20
CA GLU A 199 -23.12 1.29 -8.90
C GLU A 199 -24.03 0.10 -8.62
N GLU A 200 -25.34 0.23 -8.83
CA GLU A 200 -26.30 -0.86 -8.60
C GLU A 200 -25.96 -2.09 -9.46
N LYS A 201 -25.74 -1.87 -10.75
CA LYS A 201 -25.35 -2.93 -11.67
C LYS A 201 -24.03 -3.61 -11.27
N VAL A 202 -23.07 -2.82 -10.78
CA VAL A 202 -21.76 -3.36 -10.32
C VAL A 202 -21.93 -4.16 -9.04
N ARG A 203 -22.79 -3.72 -8.11
CA ARG A 203 -23.14 -4.50 -6.90
C ARG A 203 -23.75 -5.84 -7.26
N ASP A 204 -24.75 -5.85 -8.14
CA ASP A 204 -25.39 -7.09 -8.60
C ASP A 204 -24.40 -8.06 -9.25
N LEU A 205 -23.50 -7.54 -10.09
CA LEU A 205 -22.45 -8.33 -10.70
C LEU A 205 -21.47 -8.91 -9.68
N ALA A 206 -21.15 -8.19 -8.62
CA ALA A 206 -20.28 -8.66 -7.55
C ALA A 206 -20.96 -9.77 -6.72
N VAL A 207 -22.21 -9.54 -6.31
CA VAL A 207 -23.03 -10.52 -5.58
C VAL A 207 -23.19 -11.81 -6.37
N ASN A 208 -23.49 -11.71 -7.67
CA ASN A 208 -23.59 -12.88 -8.57
C ASN A 208 -22.25 -13.64 -8.71
N ARG A 209 -21.12 -13.02 -8.37
CA ARG A 209 -19.80 -13.65 -8.31
C ARG A 209 -19.39 -14.15 -6.93
N GLY A 210 -20.24 -13.95 -5.92
CA GLY A 210 -20.07 -14.43 -4.55
C GLY A 210 -19.20 -13.54 -3.66
N PHE A 211 -19.18 -12.21 -3.92
CA PHE A 211 -18.55 -11.24 -3.04
C PHE A 211 -19.33 -9.91 -3.01
N GLU A 212 -19.06 -9.10 -2.00
CA GLU A 212 -19.67 -7.78 -1.83
C GLU A 212 -18.65 -6.66 -2.09
N VAL A 213 -19.13 -5.54 -2.66
CA VAL A 213 -18.36 -4.30 -2.81
C VAL A 213 -18.47 -3.50 -1.51
N THR A 214 -17.33 -3.21 -0.90
CA THR A 214 -17.24 -2.41 0.33
C THR A 214 -17.61 -0.96 0.09
N GLY A 215 -17.21 -0.40 -1.05
CA GLY A 215 -17.53 0.96 -1.43
C GLY A 215 -17.12 1.30 -2.86
N PHE A 216 -17.63 2.45 -3.31
CA PHE A 216 -17.30 3.03 -4.62
C PHE A 216 -16.54 4.34 -4.41
N VAL A 217 -15.56 4.58 -5.25
CA VAL A 217 -14.87 5.86 -5.40
C VAL A 217 -15.19 6.38 -6.79
N ARG A 218 -15.82 7.54 -6.86
CA ARG A 218 -16.30 8.11 -8.13
C ARG A 218 -15.15 8.63 -8.99
N GLU A 219 -15.39 8.64 -10.32
CA GLU A 219 -14.55 9.40 -11.25
C GLU A 219 -14.44 10.85 -10.77
N ASP A 220 -13.23 11.40 -10.70
CA ASP A 220 -12.99 12.73 -10.18
C ASP A 220 -11.97 13.50 -11.04
N LYS A 221 -12.45 14.53 -11.71
CA LYS A 221 -11.60 15.38 -12.57
C LYS A 221 -10.56 16.20 -11.82
N ILE A 222 -10.80 16.49 -10.53
CA ILE A 222 -9.83 17.20 -9.70
C ILE A 222 -8.64 16.29 -9.45
N LEU A 223 -8.92 15.03 -9.12
CA LEU A 223 -7.89 14.02 -8.89
C LEU A 223 -7.13 13.67 -10.17
N GLU A 224 -7.83 13.49 -11.30
CA GLU A 224 -7.23 13.24 -12.62
C GLU A 224 -6.30 14.38 -13.06
N LYS A 225 -6.73 15.63 -12.86
CA LYS A 225 -5.92 16.79 -13.14
C LYS A 225 -4.69 16.85 -12.24
N ALA A 226 -4.85 16.63 -10.95
CA ALA A 226 -3.76 16.61 -9.98
C ALA A 226 -2.71 15.54 -10.30
N ASP A 227 -3.13 14.36 -10.70
CA ASP A 227 -2.25 13.28 -11.16
C ASP A 227 -1.45 13.71 -12.41
N THR A 228 -2.12 14.31 -13.40
CA THR A 228 -1.46 14.81 -14.61
C THR A 228 -0.45 15.93 -14.32
N GLU A 229 -0.72 16.79 -13.33
CA GLU A 229 0.11 17.92 -12.95
C GLU A 229 1.19 17.56 -11.90
N GLY A 230 1.25 16.32 -11.43
CA GLY A 230 2.17 15.88 -10.39
C GLY A 230 1.90 16.55 -9.03
N VAL A 231 0.65 16.88 -8.73
CA VAL A 231 0.26 17.53 -7.48
C VAL A 231 0.06 16.49 -6.38
N SER A 232 0.75 16.70 -5.25
CA SER A 232 0.62 15.79 -4.11
C SER A 232 -0.82 15.67 -3.61
N ILE A 233 -1.19 14.45 -3.19
CA ILE A 233 -2.50 14.11 -2.62
C ILE A 233 -2.86 15.02 -1.42
N PHE A 234 -1.88 15.51 -0.68
CA PHE A 234 -2.07 16.41 0.45
C PHE A 234 -2.54 17.82 0.04
N SER A 235 -2.30 18.20 -1.22
CA SER A 235 -2.68 19.51 -1.76
C SER A 235 -4.06 19.49 -2.45
N ILE A 236 -4.66 18.32 -2.64
CA ILE A 236 -5.97 18.19 -3.30
C ILE A 236 -7.08 18.66 -2.35
N SER A 237 -8.04 19.43 -2.90
CA SER A 237 -9.20 19.90 -2.15
C SER A 237 -9.99 18.74 -1.54
N ARG A 238 -10.50 18.93 -0.33
CA ARG A 238 -11.47 18.00 0.31
C ARG A 238 -12.82 17.95 -0.38
N GLU A 239 -13.10 18.88 -1.28
CA GLU A 239 -14.29 18.88 -2.13
C GLU A 239 -14.23 17.82 -3.24
N SER A 240 -13.07 17.22 -3.47
CA SER A 240 -12.91 16.07 -4.36
C SER A 240 -13.85 14.94 -3.94
N SER A 241 -14.67 14.47 -4.86
CA SER A 241 -15.59 13.34 -4.62
C SER A 241 -14.81 12.06 -4.29
N ALA A 242 -13.69 11.83 -4.95
CA ALA A 242 -12.83 10.67 -4.70
C ALA A 242 -12.23 10.70 -3.29
N ILE A 243 -11.79 11.85 -2.79
CA ILE A 243 -11.32 12.00 -1.40
C ILE A 243 -12.45 11.71 -0.42
N SER A 244 -13.63 12.33 -0.62
CA SER A 244 -14.79 12.16 0.26
C SER A 244 -15.28 10.72 0.31
N ASP A 245 -15.41 10.06 -0.84
CA ASP A 245 -15.84 8.67 -0.96
C ASP A 245 -14.83 7.74 -0.25
N SER A 246 -13.53 7.92 -0.53
CA SER A 246 -12.47 7.15 0.10
C SER A 246 -12.45 7.32 1.62
N TYR A 247 -12.60 8.54 2.13
CA TYR A 247 -12.67 8.82 3.56
C TYR A 247 -13.87 8.12 4.21
N SER A 248 -15.03 8.13 3.54
CA SER A 248 -16.22 7.43 4.00
C SER A 248 -16.01 5.91 4.09
N ILE A 249 -15.28 5.33 3.13
CA ILE A 249 -14.93 3.90 3.15
C ILE A 249 -13.95 3.61 4.29
N PHE A 250 -12.91 4.41 4.45
CA PHE A 250 -11.90 4.20 5.49
C PHE A 250 -12.46 4.39 6.90
N ALA A 251 -13.36 5.35 7.10
CA ALA A 251 -14.05 5.53 8.38
C ALA A 251 -14.83 4.27 8.78
N LYS A 252 -15.47 3.59 7.85
CA LYS A 252 -16.21 2.34 8.10
C LYS A 252 -15.28 1.14 8.34
N THR A 253 -14.17 1.07 7.60
CA THR A 253 -13.31 -0.12 7.63
C THR A 253 -12.26 -0.09 8.75
N ILE A 254 -11.68 1.07 9.03
CA ILE A 254 -10.61 1.21 10.05
C ILE A 254 -11.19 1.46 11.44
N ASN A 255 -12.20 2.32 11.58
CA ASN A 255 -12.79 2.66 12.87
C ASN A 255 -13.65 1.54 13.48
N ALA A 256 -14.20 0.63 12.67
CA ALA A 256 -14.94 -0.53 13.15
C ALA A 256 -14.10 -1.48 14.05
N VAL A 257 -12.78 -1.35 14.05
CA VAL A 257 -11.84 -2.16 14.84
C VAL A 257 -11.53 -1.50 16.21
N HIS A 258 -11.93 -0.25 16.44
CA HIS A 258 -11.74 0.43 17.74
C HIS A 258 -12.86 0.16 18.76
N VAL A 259 -13.90 -0.59 18.40
CA VAL A 259 -15.11 -0.81 19.23
C VAL A 259 -15.19 -2.24 19.78
N LYS A 260 -14.07 -2.93 19.93
CA LYS A 260 -14.04 -4.23 20.64
C LYS A 260 -12.99 -4.21 21.74
#